data_f8bc1e2fa3a43da359e40b1db3c86673
#
_entry.id   f8bc1e2fa3a43da359e40b1db3c86673
#
_cell.length_a   1.000
_cell.length_b   1.000
_cell.length_c   1.000
_cell.angle_alpha   90.00
_cell.angle_beta   90.00
_cell.angle_gamma   90.00
#
_symmetry.space_group_name_H-M   'P 1'
#
loop_
_entity.id
_entity.type
_entity.pdbx_description
1 polymer ?
#
loop_
_entity_poly.entity_id
_entity_poly.type
_entity_poly.pdbx_seq_one_letter_code
_entity_poly.pdbx_strand_id
1 'polypeptide(L)'
;GSLASGIDLGTEAAVGWLLSHNAAVEWASVNRQMIAERAAQTLRADVRMIADIPHNLVRLTDDGVVHYKGAAAVADGAVAPIAGSRTTLSHLVMAQPGAEAAHWGISHGAGRKYDRKAMHGRVGATRSERDALRSNEWGGIAICDDRNLLIEEAAGAYKDAGKVVAELASFGLLRPLATLKPLVTYKAVEMARAERENGRGRDRTTIRRMRHA
;
A
#
# COMPACT_ATOMS: atom_id res chain seq x y z
N GLY A 1 7.11 26.22 -12.60
CA GLY A 1 5.68 26.44 -12.37
C GLY A 1 5.36 26.26 -10.90
N SER A 2 4.47 27.07 -10.38
CA SER A 2 4.01 26.96 -8.98
C SER A 2 3.29 25.62 -8.81
N LEU A 3 3.63 24.85 -7.77
CA LEU A 3 2.89 23.65 -7.34
C LEU A 3 1.42 23.92 -6.97
N ALA A 4 1.02 25.20 -6.92
CA ALA A 4 -0.34 25.64 -6.62
C ALA A 4 -1.24 25.81 -7.86
N SER A 5 -0.69 25.73 -9.09
CA SER A 5 -1.50 25.77 -10.31
C SER A 5 -1.97 24.36 -10.65
N GLY A 6 -3.27 24.10 -10.52
CA GLY A 6 -3.90 22.88 -11.01
C GLY A 6 -3.82 22.78 -12.54
N ILE A 7 -4.25 21.64 -13.10
CA ILE A 7 -4.43 21.44 -14.53
C ILE A 7 -5.91 21.68 -14.83
N ASP A 8 -6.21 22.58 -15.77
CA ASP A 8 -7.57 22.79 -16.25
C ASP A 8 -8.04 21.56 -17.03
N LEU A 9 -9.19 20.99 -16.62
CA LEU A 9 -9.74 19.76 -17.18
C LEU A 9 -10.10 19.88 -18.68
N GLY A 10 -10.37 21.09 -19.19
CA GLY A 10 -10.67 21.35 -20.58
C GLY A 10 -9.46 21.33 -21.53
N THR A 11 -8.26 21.07 -21.03
CA THR A 11 -7.02 21.15 -21.79
C THR A 11 -6.50 19.79 -22.25
N GLU A 12 -5.74 19.77 -23.36
CA GLU A 12 -5.01 18.58 -23.81
C GLU A 12 -4.02 18.06 -22.73
N ALA A 13 -3.47 18.97 -21.93
CA ALA A 13 -2.59 18.61 -20.82
C ALA A 13 -3.30 17.75 -19.77
N ALA A 14 -4.57 18.06 -19.47
CA ALA A 14 -5.38 17.26 -18.56
C ALA A 14 -5.68 15.87 -19.14
N VAL A 15 -6.03 15.80 -20.42
CA VAL A 15 -6.26 14.53 -21.11
C VAL A 15 -5.00 13.67 -21.10
N GLY A 16 -3.84 14.21 -21.48
CA GLY A 16 -2.57 13.49 -21.46
C GLY A 16 -2.18 13.02 -20.06
N TRP A 17 -2.41 13.83 -19.04
CA TRP A 17 -2.19 13.46 -17.65
C TRP A 17 -3.11 12.33 -17.18
N LEU A 18 -4.42 12.41 -17.49
CA LEU A 18 -5.39 11.37 -17.13
C LEU A 18 -5.08 10.04 -17.80
N LEU A 19 -4.68 10.04 -19.07
CA LEU A 19 -4.27 8.82 -19.78
C LEU A 19 -3.06 8.17 -19.09
N SER A 20 -2.04 8.96 -18.77
CA SER A 20 -0.85 8.46 -18.06
C SER A 20 -1.17 7.95 -16.66
N HIS A 21 -2.05 8.66 -15.94
CA HIS A 21 -2.54 8.26 -14.63
C HIS A 21 -3.28 6.92 -14.69
N ASN A 22 -4.23 6.76 -15.64
CA ASN A 22 -5.02 5.55 -15.77
C ASN A 22 -4.14 4.35 -16.13
N ALA A 23 -3.17 4.53 -17.05
CA ALA A 23 -2.18 3.51 -17.36
C ALA A 23 -1.35 3.09 -16.13
N ALA A 24 -0.98 4.05 -15.27
CA ALA A 24 -0.25 3.75 -14.03
C ALA A 24 -1.13 2.97 -13.00
N VAL A 25 -2.41 3.29 -12.91
CA VAL A 25 -3.36 2.58 -12.04
C VAL A 25 -3.53 1.13 -12.52
N GLU A 26 -3.70 0.94 -13.84
CA GLU A 26 -3.83 -0.38 -14.46
C GLU A 26 -2.54 -1.20 -14.28
N TRP A 27 -1.39 -0.61 -14.55
CA TRP A 27 -0.09 -1.25 -14.32
C TRP A 27 0.05 -1.70 -12.86
N ALA A 28 -0.35 -0.87 -11.91
CA ALA A 28 -0.27 -1.21 -10.49
C ALA A 28 -1.19 -2.39 -10.13
N SER A 29 -2.38 -2.50 -10.75
CA SER A 29 -3.28 -3.65 -10.57
C SER A 29 -2.63 -4.94 -11.08
N VAL A 30 -2.13 -4.94 -12.32
CA VAL A 30 -1.42 -6.09 -12.90
C VAL A 30 -0.22 -6.49 -12.05
N ASN A 31 0.56 -5.52 -11.57
CA ASN A 31 1.72 -5.79 -10.72
C ASN A 31 1.32 -6.46 -9.39
N ARG A 32 0.24 -6.03 -8.75
CA ARG A 32 -0.27 -6.67 -7.52
C ARG A 32 -0.72 -8.10 -7.78
N GLN A 33 -1.43 -8.32 -8.89
CA GLN A 33 -1.84 -9.66 -9.30
C GLN A 33 -0.63 -10.58 -9.52
N MET A 34 0.37 -10.15 -10.26
CA MET A 34 1.60 -10.92 -10.50
C MET A 34 2.34 -11.25 -9.20
N ILE A 35 2.38 -10.32 -8.24
CA ILE A 35 3.00 -10.55 -6.92
C ILE A 35 2.20 -11.63 -6.16
N ALA A 36 0.87 -11.55 -6.16
CA ALA A 36 0.02 -12.53 -5.50
C ALA A 36 0.17 -13.94 -6.10
N GLU A 37 0.19 -14.04 -7.43
CA GLU A 37 0.39 -15.30 -8.16
C GLU A 37 1.76 -15.93 -7.85
N ARG A 38 2.83 -15.13 -7.84
CA ARG A 38 4.17 -15.62 -7.48
C ARG A 38 4.25 -16.09 -6.02
N ALA A 39 3.60 -15.36 -5.12
CA ALA A 39 3.51 -15.77 -3.71
C ALA A 39 2.75 -17.10 -3.58
N ALA A 40 1.62 -17.26 -4.27
CA ALA A 40 0.84 -18.48 -4.31
C ALA A 40 1.64 -19.68 -4.83
N GLN A 41 2.36 -19.50 -5.95
CA GLN A 41 3.23 -20.53 -6.52
C GLN A 41 4.33 -20.94 -5.53
N THR A 42 4.95 -19.96 -4.86
CA THR A 42 6.00 -20.23 -3.86
C THR A 42 5.46 -21.00 -2.66
N LEU A 43 4.26 -20.66 -2.22
CA LEU A 43 3.57 -21.31 -1.10
C LEU A 43 2.85 -22.60 -1.51
N ARG A 44 2.82 -22.95 -2.81
CA ARG A 44 2.06 -24.07 -3.39
C ARG A 44 0.59 -24.04 -2.94
N ALA A 45 -0.02 -22.87 -2.98
CA ALA A 45 -1.38 -22.62 -2.55
C ALA A 45 -2.24 -22.13 -3.71
N ASP A 46 -3.49 -22.58 -3.75
CA ASP A 46 -4.49 -21.99 -4.62
C ASP A 46 -4.96 -20.66 -4.05
N VAL A 47 -5.04 -19.65 -4.90
CA VAL A 47 -5.48 -18.31 -4.50
C VAL A 47 -6.63 -17.84 -5.36
N ARG A 48 -7.54 -17.08 -4.73
CA ARG A 48 -8.58 -16.31 -5.40
C ARG A 48 -8.51 -14.87 -4.96
N MET A 49 -8.44 -13.96 -5.91
CA MET A 49 -8.56 -12.54 -5.61
C MET A 49 -9.98 -12.22 -5.17
N ILE A 50 -10.14 -11.59 -4.01
CA ILE A 50 -11.42 -11.13 -3.48
C ILE A 50 -11.57 -9.62 -3.52
N ALA A 51 -10.48 -8.87 -3.57
CA ALA A 51 -10.47 -7.42 -3.68
C ALA A 51 -9.13 -6.94 -4.25
N ASP A 52 -9.18 -5.98 -5.16
CA ASP A 52 -8.05 -5.18 -5.61
C ASP A 52 -8.51 -3.72 -5.70
N ILE A 53 -8.24 -2.94 -4.68
CA ILE A 53 -8.75 -1.58 -4.53
C ILE A 53 -7.59 -0.57 -4.59
N PRO A 54 -7.56 0.31 -5.59
CA PRO A 54 -6.58 1.38 -5.65
C PRO A 54 -6.83 2.42 -4.55
N HIS A 55 -5.76 3.00 -4.02
CA HIS A 55 -5.79 4.02 -2.96
C HIS A 55 -4.97 5.27 -3.31
N ASN A 56 -4.52 5.34 -4.55
CA ASN A 56 -3.89 6.49 -5.17
C ASN A 56 -4.48 6.62 -6.57
N LEU A 57 -5.55 7.35 -6.70
CA LEU A 57 -6.14 7.61 -8.01
C LEU A 57 -6.93 8.91 -8.02
N VAL A 58 -7.19 9.37 -9.22
CA VAL A 58 -8.12 10.47 -9.51
C VAL A 58 -9.33 9.89 -10.22
N ARG A 59 -10.52 10.26 -9.77
CA ARG A 59 -11.79 9.88 -10.41
C ARG A 59 -12.52 11.14 -10.82
N LEU A 60 -12.97 11.17 -12.07
CA LEU A 60 -13.92 12.17 -12.53
C LEU A 60 -15.33 11.75 -12.10
N THR A 61 -16.09 12.68 -11.55
CA THR A 61 -17.48 12.52 -11.16
C THR A 61 -18.30 13.63 -11.78
N ASP A 62 -19.62 13.56 -11.73
CA ASP A 62 -20.51 14.61 -12.24
C ASP A 62 -20.31 15.93 -11.48
N ASP A 63 -19.92 15.87 -10.21
CA ASP A 63 -19.70 17.04 -9.34
C ASP A 63 -18.26 17.58 -9.42
N GLY A 64 -17.35 16.93 -10.18
CA GLY A 64 -15.96 17.35 -10.32
C GLY A 64 -14.94 16.24 -10.22
N VAL A 65 -13.83 16.51 -9.54
CA VAL A 65 -12.67 15.61 -9.46
C VAL A 65 -12.41 15.18 -8.02
N VAL A 66 -12.37 13.89 -7.77
CA VAL A 66 -12.04 13.33 -6.47
C VAL A 66 -10.64 12.72 -6.52
N HIS A 67 -9.76 13.17 -5.62
CA HIS A 67 -8.42 12.63 -5.43
C HIS A 67 -8.40 11.68 -4.23
N TYR A 68 -8.10 10.42 -4.47
CA TYR A 68 -7.90 9.43 -3.41
C TYR A 68 -6.40 9.32 -3.12
N LYS A 69 -6.02 9.67 -1.89
CA LYS A 69 -4.66 9.52 -1.39
C LYS A 69 -4.68 8.99 0.03
N GLY A 70 -4.27 7.75 0.21
CA GLY A 70 -4.39 7.09 1.51
C GLY A 70 -5.82 6.65 1.85
N ALA A 71 -6.74 6.80 0.92
CA ALA A 71 -8.10 6.32 0.98
C ALA A 71 -8.34 5.34 -0.18
N ALA A 72 -8.90 4.18 0.12
CA ALA A 72 -9.35 3.22 -0.87
C ALA A 72 -10.63 3.73 -1.54
N ALA A 73 -10.63 3.77 -2.86
CA ALA A 73 -11.81 4.15 -3.65
C ALA A 73 -12.72 2.93 -3.80
N VAL A 74 -13.83 2.92 -3.10
CA VAL A 74 -14.77 1.80 -3.06
C VAL A 74 -16.07 2.12 -3.81
N ALA A 75 -16.98 1.18 -3.85
CA ALA A 75 -18.38 1.33 -4.22
C ALA A 75 -19.24 0.67 -3.13
N ASP A 76 -20.54 0.85 -3.17
CA ASP A 76 -21.45 0.19 -2.23
C ASP A 76 -21.29 -1.33 -2.28
N GLY A 77 -21.24 -1.96 -1.12
CA GLY A 77 -21.04 -3.40 -0.99
C GLY A 77 -19.65 -3.91 -1.36
N ALA A 78 -18.73 -3.05 -1.82
CA ALA A 78 -17.38 -3.45 -2.17
C ALA A 78 -16.59 -3.92 -0.93
N VAL A 79 -15.86 -5.02 -1.10
CA VAL A 79 -14.96 -5.54 -0.06
C VAL A 79 -13.59 -4.90 -0.22
N ALA A 80 -13.03 -4.39 0.88
CA ALA A 80 -11.72 -3.75 0.89
C ALA A 80 -10.89 -4.16 2.11
N PRO A 81 -9.55 -4.24 1.98
CA PRO A 81 -8.66 -4.44 3.11
C PRO A 81 -8.31 -3.10 3.78
N ILE A 82 -8.26 -3.09 5.12
CA ILE A 82 -7.64 -2.02 5.91
C ILE A 82 -6.40 -2.62 6.57
N ALA A 83 -5.23 -2.20 6.09
CA ALA A 83 -3.97 -2.77 6.52
C ALA A 83 -3.60 -2.32 7.95
N GLY A 84 -3.26 -3.28 8.78
CA GLY A 84 -2.55 -3.07 10.04
C GLY A 84 -1.02 -2.99 9.82
N SER A 85 -0.29 -3.57 10.73
CA SER A 85 1.17 -3.68 10.65
C SER A 85 1.62 -5.13 10.82
N ARG A 86 2.92 -5.38 10.82
CA ARG A 86 3.48 -6.74 11.03
C ARG A 86 3.19 -7.35 12.40
N THR A 87 2.73 -6.55 13.38
CA THR A 87 2.37 -7.00 14.71
C THR A 87 0.97 -6.55 15.14
N THR A 88 0.14 -6.08 14.21
CA THR A 88 -1.24 -5.70 14.45
C THR A 88 -2.16 -6.31 13.41
N LEU A 89 -3.40 -6.54 13.76
CA LEU A 89 -4.39 -7.10 12.85
C LEU A 89 -4.62 -6.19 11.64
N SER A 90 -4.81 -6.79 10.48
CA SER A 90 -5.46 -6.17 9.33
C SER A 90 -6.94 -6.55 9.33
N HIS A 91 -7.75 -5.77 8.65
CA HIS A 91 -9.19 -5.97 8.63
C HIS A 91 -9.68 -6.10 7.19
N LEU A 92 -10.64 -6.98 6.97
CA LEU A 92 -11.45 -7.02 5.77
C LEU A 92 -12.79 -6.39 6.10
N VAL A 93 -13.21 -5.43 5.29
CA VAL A 93 -14.42 -4.63 5.53
C VAL A 93 -15.28 -4.60 4.26
N MET A 94 -16.55 -4.29 4.43
CA MET A 94 -17.47 -4.03 3.32
C MET A 94 -17.92 -2.58 3.39
N ALA A 95 -17.78 -1.85 2.30
CA ALA A 95 -18.28 -0.49 2.17
C ALA A 95 -19.81 -0.46 2.34
N GLN A 96 -20.32 0.59 2.97
CA GLN A 96 -21.73 0.80 3.23
C GLN A 96 -22.22 2.08 2.55
N PRO A 97 -23.51 2.30 2.32
CA PRO A 97 -24.04 3.49 1.68
C PRO A 97 -23.56 4.81 2.30
N GLY A 98 -23.31 4.85 3.60
CA GLY A 98 -22.74 6.02 4.28
C GLY A 98 -21.40 6.50 3.72
N ALA A 99 -20.66 5.63 3.01
CA ALA A 99 -19.41 6.01 2.35
C ALA A 99 -19.60 7.02 1.20
N GLU A 100 -20.81 7.18 0.69
CA GLU A 100 -21.15 8.22 -0.31
C GLU A 100 -20.82 9.62 0.22
N ALA A 101 -21.11 9.91 1.48
CA ALA A 101 -20.77 11.18 2.12
C ALA A 101 -19.26 11.46 2.18
N ALA A 102 -18.43 10.43 2.06
CA ALA A 102 -16.97 10.50 1.94
C ALA A 102 -16.50 10.30 0.48
N HIS A 103 -17.33 10.58 -0.49
CA HIS A 103 -17.06 10.34 -1.92
C HIS A 103 -16.59 8.90 -2.19
N TRP A 104 -17.14 7.92 -1.51
CA TRP A 104 -16.74 6.51 -1.59
C TRP A 104 -15.27 6.25 -1.25
N GLY A 105 -14.67 7.10 -0.39
CA GLY A 105 -13.32 6.95 0.13
C GLY A 105 -13.34 6.35 1.54
N ILE A 106 -12.71 5.19 1.74
CA ILE A 106 -12.48 4.63 3.07
C ILE A 106 -11.00 4.49 3.35
N SER A 107 -10.57 4.43 4.61
CA SER A 107 -9.14 4.28 4.93
C SER A 107 -8.58 2.99 4.32
N HIS A 108 -7.41 3.06 3.69
CA HIS A 108 -6.70 1.88 3.15
C HIS A 108 -5.81 1.18 4.18
N GLY A 109 -5.65 1.75 5.37
CA GLY A 109 -4.81 1.25 6.46
C GLY A 109 -4.87 2.14 7.68
N ALA A 110 -4.16 1.76 8.74
CA ALA A 110 -4.14 2.49 9.99
C ALA A 110 -3.58 3.93 9.89
N GLY A 111 -2.77 4.18 8.88
CA GLY A 111 -1.99 5.42 8.77
C GLY A 111 -0.83 5.46 9.77
N ARG A 112 0.14 6.33 9.52
CA ARG A 112 1.30 6.49 10.40
C ARG A 112 1.02 7.49 11.52
N LYS A 113 1.55 7.19 12.69
CA LYS A 113 1.59 8.06 13.86
C LYS A 113 2.89 8.87 13.89
N TYR A 114 3.99 8.26 13.42
CA TYR A 114 5.30 8.87 13.31
C TYR A 114 5.85 8.70 11.90
N ASP A 115 6.61 9.69 11.41
CA ASP A 115 7.34 9.54 10.16
C ASP A 115 8.47 8.49 10.29
N ARG A 116 9.07 8.13 9.14
CA ARG A 116 10.10 7.08 9.12
C ARG A 116 11.32 7.46 9.95
N LYS A 117 11.81 8.69 9.80
CA LYS A 117 13.01 9.16 10.51
C LYS A 117 12.80 9.23 12.02
N ALA A 118 11.61 9.62 12.47
CA ALA A 118 11.27 9.70 13.89
C ALA A 118 11.23 8.33 14.60
N MET A 119 11.22 7.21 13.86
CA MET A 119 11.30 5.87 14.45
C MET A 119 12.71 5.50 14.91
N HIS A 120 13.74 6.09 14.31
CA HIS A 120 15.12 5.91 14.76
C HIS A 120 15.29 6.53 16.15
N GLY A 121 15.82 5.74 17.09
CA GLY A 121 15.94 6.14 18.51
C GLY A 121 14.72 5.82 19.37
N ARG A 122 13.56 5.44 18.78
CA ARG A 122 12.37 4.99 19.53
C ARG A 122 12.35 3.48 19.76
N VAL A 123 12.84 2.70 18.80
CA VAL A 123 12.88 1.24 18.83
C VAL A 123 14.16 0.72 18.17
N GLY A 124 14.57 -0.52 18.51
CA GLY A 124 15.67 -1.19 17.84
C GLY A 124 17.06 -0.64 18.19
N ALA A 125 17.22 -0.01 19.35
CA ALA A 125 18.49 0.50 19.83
C ALA A 125 19.51 -0.65 20.04
N THR A 126 19.08 -1.74 20.65
CA THR A 126 19.90 -2.94 20.88
C THR A 126 19.66 -4.01 19.82
N ARG A 127 20.54 -5.00 19.76
CA ARG A 127 20.36 -6.18 18.91
C ARG A 127 19.10 -6.96 19.30
N SER A 128 18.91 -7.19 20.59
CA SER A 128 17.74 -7.92 21.11
C SER A 128 16.42 -7.24 20.73
N GLU A 129 16.33 -5.91 20.85
CA GLU A 129 15.15 -5.17 20.41
C GLU A 129 14.89 -5.32 18.90
N ARG A 130 15.95 -5.30 18.06
CA ARG A 130 15.81 -5.50 16.62
C ARG A 130 15.37 -6.92 16.28
N ASP A 131 15.86 -7.91 16.99
CA ASP A 131 15.46 -9.30 16.80
C ASP A 131 13.99 -9.49 17.22
N ALA A 132 13.55 -8.85 18.30
CA ALA A 132 12.14 -8.81 18.71
C ALA A 132 11.20 -8.15 17.67
N LEU A 133 11.70 -7.20 16.86
CA LEU A 133 10.93 -6.62 15.77
C LEU A 133 10.61 -7.61 14.62
N ARG A 134 11.22 -8.80 14.61
CA ARG A 134 11.07 -9.81 13.56
C ARG A 134 9.96 -10.82 13.84
N SER A 135 9.33 -10.76 14.99
CA SER A 135 8.27 -11.69 15.38
C SER A 135 7.06 -10.97 15.94
N ASN A 136 5.95 -11.67 16.08
CA ASN A 136 4.74 -11.18 16.72
C ASN A 136 4.13 -12.24 17.64
N GLU A 137 3.13 -11.88 18.43
CA GLU A 137 2.46 -12.75 19.41
C GLU A 137 1.75 -13.96 18.80
N TRP A 138 1.48 -13.94 17.48
CA TRP A 138 0.81 -15.05 16.77
C TRP A 138 1.79 -16.02 16.11
N GLY A 139 3.08 -15.93 16.42
CA GLY A 139 4.12 -16.75 15.78
C GLY A 139 4.50 -16.27 14.37
N GLY A 140 4.01 -15.11 13.96
CA GLY A 140 4.35 -14.52 12.66
C GLY A 140 5.78 -13.99 12.64
N ILE A 141 6.38 -13.99 11.43
CA ILE A 141 7.76 -13.59 11.19
C ILE A 141 7.86 -12.42 10.20
N ALA A 142 8.86 -11.56 10.38
CA ALA A 142 9.25 -10.53 9.44
C ALA A 142 10.60 -10.86 8.80
N ILE A 143 10.58 -11.09 7.48
CA ILE A 143 11.77 -11.32 6.66
C ILE A 143 12.21 -9.97 6.09
N CYS A 144 13.28 -9.42 6.64
CA CYS A 144 13.79 -8.10 6.28
C CYS A 144 15.28 -7.99 6.60
N ASP A 145 16.12 -7.79 5.59
CA ASP A 145 17.58 -7.63 5.76
C ASP A 145 17.97 -6.17 5.91
N ASP A 146 17.10 -5.24 5.47
CA ASP A 146 17.32 -3.81 5.67
C ASP A 146 16.96 -3.42 7.12
N ARG A 147 17.99 -3.12 7.90
CA ARG A 147 17.88 -2.73 9.30
C ARG A 147 17.09 -1.43 9.49
N ASN A 148 17.26 -0.45 8.61
CA ASN A 148 16.56 0.81 8.74
C ASN A 148 15.07 0.60 8.48
N LEU A 149 14.74 -0.14 7.42
CA LEU A 149 13.36 -0.46 7.09
C LEU A 149 12.68 -1.29 8.21
N LEU A 150 13.44 -2.19 8.87
CA LEU A 150 12.93 -2.95 10.01
C LEU A 150 12.50 -2.03 11.17
N ILE A 151 13.26 -0.96 11.44
CA ILE A 151 12.96 0.05 12.47
C ILE A 151 11.82 0.96 12.01
N GLU A 152 11.93 1.51 10.81
CA GLU A 152 10.97 2.49 10.26
C GLU A 152 9.55 1.93 10.12
N GLU A 153 9.43 0.64 9.88
CA GLU A 153 8.16 -0.07 9.71
C GLU A 153 7.73 -0.83 10.98
N ALA A 154 8.29 -0.50 12.15
CA ALA A 154 7.83 -1.06 13.41
C ALA A 154 6.37 -0.70 13.70
N ALA A 155 5.63 -1.58 14.38
CA ALA A 155 4.20 -1.37 14.65
C ALA A 155 3.89 -0.05 15.37
N GLY A 156 4.75 0.39 16.27
CA GLY A 156 4.62 1.66 16.98
C GLY A 156 4.63 2.90 16.06
N ALA A 157 5.03 2.75 14.79
CA ALA A 157 4.96 3.82 13.79
C ALA A 157 3.54 4.11 13.31
N TYR A 158 2.60 3.18 13.55
CA TYR A 158 1.25 3.20 12.99
C TYR A 158 0.21 3.47 14.07
N LYS A 159 -0.94 4.00 13.64
CA LYS A 159 -2.14 4.07 14.44
C LYS A 159 -2.74 2.67 14.61
N ASP A 160 -3.71 2.54 15.50
CA ASP A 160 -4.46 1.30 15.70
C ASP A 160 -5.50 1.12 14.59
N ALA A 161 -5.33 0.08 13.76
CA ALA A 161 -6.24 -0.21 12.66
C ALA A 161 -7.64 -0.59 13.15
N GLY A 162 -7.76 -1.26 14.31
CA GLY A 162 -9.05 -1.61 14.90
C GLY A 162 -9.85 -0.36 15.32
N LYS A 163 -9.17 0.65 15.87
CA LYS A 163 -9.81 1.94 16.18
C LYS A 163 -10.28 2.65 14.94
N VAL A 164 -9.46 2.67 13.88
CA VAL A 164 -9.86 3.27 12.59
C VAL A 164 -11.09 2.58 12.01
N VAL A 165 -11.14 1.24 12.03
CA VAL A 165 -12.29 0.48 11.57
C VAL A 165 -13.53 0.77 12.42
N ALA A 166 -13.40 0.80 13.75
CA ALA A 166 -14.51 1.10 14.64
C ALA A 166 -15.08 2.51 14.42
N GLU A 167 -14.21 3.49 14.22
CA GLU A 167 -14.60 4.87 13.90
C GLU A 167 -15.35 4.95 12.58
N LEU A 168 -14.81 4.38 11.49
CA LEU A 168 -15.46 4.37 10.19
C LEU A 168 -16.82 3.62 10.23
N ALA A 169 -16.92 2.54 11.00
CA ALA A 169 -18.16 1.82 11.21
C ALA A 169 -19.19 2.66 11.96
N SER A 170 -18.78 3.45 12.97
CA SER A 170 -19.68 4.32 13.72
C SER A 170 -20.31 5.44 12.87
N PHE A 171 -19.62 5.84 11.79
CA PHE A 171 -20.16 6.76 10.79
C PHE A 171 -20.94 6.07 9.66
N GLY A 172 -21.12 4.75 9.72
CA GLY A 172 -21.85 3.99 8.71
C GLY A 172 -21.12 3.88 7.35
N LEU A 173 -19.81 4.14 7.30
CA LEU A 173 -19.04 4.09 6.05
C LEU A 173 -18.71 2.65 5.65
N LEU A 174 -18.58 1.78 6.61
CA LEU A 174 -18.25 0.37 6.38
C LEU A 174 -18.81 -0.52 7.50
N ARG A 175 -18.83 -1.83 7.26
CA ARG A 175 -18.97 -2.85 8.29
C ARG A 175 -17.79 -3.82 8.27
N PRO A 176 -17.27 -4.24 9.44
CA PRO A 176 -16.24 -5.28 9.53
C PRO A 176 -16.75 -6.64 9.02
N LEU A 177 -15.88 -7.37 8.29
CA LEU A 177 -16.15 -8.74 7.85
C LEU A 177 -15.28 -9.76 8.56
N ALA A 178 -13.96 -9.49 8.62
CA ALA A 178 -12.98 -10.40 9.18
C ALA A 178 -11.74 -9.64 9.66
N THR A 179 -10.97 -10.30 10.52
CA THR A 179 -9.63 -9.88 10.92
C THR A 179 -8.58 -10.87 10.43
N LEU A 180 -7.42 -10.36 10.06
CA LEU A 180 -6.31 -11.13 9.50
C LEU A 180 -5.07 -10.95 10.37
N LYS A 181 -4.49 -12.06 10.83
CA LYS A 181 -3.23 -12.08 11.58
C LYS A 181 -2.05 -12.07 10.60
N PRO A 182 -1.04 -11.22 10.79
CA PRO A 182 0.16 -11.25 9.94
C PRO A 182 1.06 -12.44 10.32
N LEU A 183 1.10 -13.46 9.48
CA LEU A 183 1.95 -14.63 9.69
C LEU A 183 3.32 -14.45 9.04
N VAL A 184 3.38 -13.84 7.87
CA VAL A 184 4.63 -13.52 7.18
C VAL A 184 4.58 -12.08 6.68
N THR A 185 5.60 -11.30 7.06
CA THR A 185 5.83 -9.98 6.50
C THR A 185 7.14 -9.99 5.75
N TYR A 186 7.07 -9.92 4.42
CA TYR A 186 8.24 -9.86 3.56
C TYR A 186 8.54 -8.42 3.15
N LYS A 187 9.79 -8.00 3.32
CA LYS A 187 10.27 -6.66 2.97
C LYS A 187 11.48 -6.78 2.02
N ALA A 188 12.55 -6.03 2.25
CA ALA A 188 13.77 -6.11 1.45
C ALA A 188 14.66 -7.27 1.92
N VAL A 189 15.16 -8.07 0.97
CA VAL A 189 16.22 -9.07 1.19
C VAL A 189 17.41 -8.81 0.27
N GLU A 190 18.62 -9.19 0.70
CA GLU A 190 19.88 -8.90 -0.02
C GLU A 190 19.91 -9.47 -1.44
N MET A 191 19.35 -10.66 -1.66
CA MET A 191 19.27 -11.26 -3.01
C MET A 191 18.51 -10.37 -4.00
N ALA A 192 17.43 -9.73 -3.57
CA ALA A 192 16.69 -8.77 -4.39
C ALA A 192 17.49 -7.48 -4.66
N ARG A 193 18.50 -7.18 -3.84
CA ARG A 193 19.41 -6.06 -4.02
C ARG A 193 20.45 -6.34 -5.09
N ALA A 194 21.07 -7.51 -5.07
CA ALA A 194 22.02 -7.97 -6.08
C ALA A 194 21.38 -8.07 -7.48
N GLU A 195 20.13 -8.56 -7.57
CA GLU A 195 19.39 -8.61 -8.82
C GLU A 195 19.04 -7.21 -9.37
N ARG A 196 18.70 -6.25 -8.51
CA ARG A 196 18.46 -4.85 -8.90
C ARG A 196 19.72 -4.14 -9.39
N GLU A 197 20.87 -4.42 -8.79
CA GLU A 197 22.15 -3.89 -9.21
C GLU A 197 22.58 -4.48 -10.57
N ASN A 198 22.40 -5.77 -10.78
CA ASN A 198 22.64 -6.45 -12.06
C ASN A 198 21.66 -5.99 -13.15
N GLY A 199 20.37 -5.77 -12.82
CA GLY A 199 19.38 -5.23 -13.75
C GLY A 199 19.69 -3.80 -14.18
N ARG A 200 20.12 -2.93 -13.26
CA ARG A 200 20.55 -1.56 -13.56
C ARG A 200 21.82 -1.50 -14.41
N GLY A 201 22.72 -2.47 -14.26
CA GLY A 201 23.91 -2.60 -15.09
C GLY A 201 23.60 -2.95 -16.55
N ARG A 202 22.62 -3.84 -16.76
CA ARG A 202 22.16 -4.23 -18.11
C ARG A 202 21.44 -3.10 -18.83
N ASP A 203 20.59 -2.34 -18.15
CA ASP A 203 19.86 -1.21 -18.72
C ASP A 203 20.81 -0.07 -19.18
N ARG A 204 21.83 0.24 -18.38
CA ARG A 204 22.81 1.27 -18.74
C ARG A 204 23.65 0.91 -19.97
N THR A 205 23.94 -0.37 -20.16
CA THR A 205 24.71 -0.85 -21.33
C THR A 205 23.86 -0.84 -22.60
N THR A 206 22.58 -1.14 -22.49
CA THR A 206 21.63 -1.13 -23.62
C THR A 206 21.33 0.30 -24.08
N ILE A 207 21.09 1.24 -23.15
CA ILE A 207 20.86 2.66 -23.47
C ILE A 207 22.12 3.31 -24.10
N ARG A 208 23.31 2.92 -23.65
CA ARG A 208 24.56 3.44 -24.24
C ARG A 208 24.77 2.97 -25.66
N ARG A 209 24.37 1.74 -26.02
CA ARG A 209 24.44 1.23 -27.41
C ARG A 209 23.41 1.89 -28.33
N MET A 210 22.24 2.30 -27.87
CA MET A 210 21.21 2.99 -28.65
C MET A 210 21.54 4.47 -28.91
N ARG A 211 22.51 5.09 -28.20
CA ARG A 211 22.91 6.48 -28.40
C ARG A 211 24.09 6.63 -29.40
N HIS A 212 24.62 5.53 -29.88
CA HIS A 212 25.77 5.49 -30.84
C HIS A 212 25.44 4.67 -32.10
N ALA A 213 24.17 4.35 -32.33
CA ALA A 213 23.60 3.83 -33.56
C ALA A 213 22.65 4.88 -34.18
#